data_036b1990c430930cc6f9b9c4cd35cf2f
#
_entry.id   036b1990c430930cc6f9b9c4cd35cf2f
#
_cell.length_a   1.000
_cell.length_b   1.000
_cell.length_c   1.000
_cell.angle_alpha   90.00
_cell.angle_beta   90.00
_cell.angle_gamma   90.00
#
_symmetry.space_group_name_H-M   'P 1'
#
loop_
_entity.id
_entity.type
_entity.pdbx_description
1 polymer ?
#
loop_
_entity_poly.entity_id
_entity_poly.type
_entity_poly.pdbx_seq_one_letter_code
_entity_poly.pdbx_strand_id
1 'polypeptide(L)'
;MTAGQETQTVAVDGRTARALRTREAIVDACIALVDEGVLKPTAPRIAERAGVSVRSVFQHFDDLETLFAMVAERVVNQFGSMLTPIDPTLTRDERIERFASERRALLEAMTPIRRAAAVHAPFSPEIQARLQAGHDFLRAELTTVFAEELATVPATEQEQLLDTLDIAASWSTWETLRTVNGRSPEACQALLARMLRTALVGIEAASPAR
;
A
#
# COMPACT_ATOMS: atom_id res chain seq x y z
N MET A 1 -10.10 -50.81 -22.11
CA MET A 1 -10.96 -49.69 -22.57
C MET A 1 -10.69 -48.54 -21.63
N THR A 2 -9.80 -47.66 -22.01
CA THR A 2 -9.33 -46.52 -21.19
C THR A 2 -9.93 -45.27 -21.83
N ALA A 3 -10.93 -44.68 -21.17
CA ALA A 3 -11.54 -43.42 -21.59
C ALA A 3 -10.57 -42.30 -21.25
N GLY A 4 -10.06 -41.62 -22.28
CA GLY A 4 -9.28 -40.39 -22.13
C GLY A 4 -10.17 -39.26 -21.67
N GLN A 5 -9.84 -38.62 -20.55
CA GLN A 5 -10.39 -37.33 -20.17
C GLN A 5 -9.67 -36.26 -21.01
N GLU A 6 -10.35 -35.78 -22.04
CA GLU A 6 -9.98 -34.56 -22.75
C GLU A 6 -10.21 -33.36 -21.82
N THR A 7 -9.12 -32.74 -21.40
CA THR A 7 -9.13 -31.46 -20.71
C THR A 7 -9.56 -30.41 -21.74
N GLN A 8 -10.84 -30.01 -21.73
CA GLN A 8 -11.31 -28.87 -22.52
C GLN A 8 -10.65 -27.58 -21.99
N THR A 9 -9.63 -27.16 -22.66
CA THR A 9 -9.09 -25.80 -22.55
C THR A 9 -10.14 -24.86 -23.17
N VAL A 10 -10.90 -24.16 -22.34
CA VAL A 10 -11.85 -23.12 -22.80
C VAL A 10 -11.03 -22.04 -23.50
N ALA A 11 -11.08 -22.06 -24.83
CA ALA A 11 -10.51 -21.00 -25.64
C ALA A 11 -11.28 -19.70 -25.31
N VAL A 12 -10.62 -18.75 -24.62
CA VAL A 12 -11.16 -17.40 -24.39
C VAL A 12 -11.45 -16.80 -25.76
N ASP A 13 -12.71 -16.54 -26.09
CA ASP A 13 -13.12 -15.92 -27.35
C ASP A 13 -12.31 -14.65 -27.57
N GLY A 14 -11.78 -14.45 -28.78
CA GLY A 14 -10.91 -13.32 -29.13
C GLY A 14 -11.53 -11.95 -28.82
N ARG A 15 -12.86 -11.85 -28.78
CA ARG A 15 -13.61 -10.66 -28.35
C ARG A 15 -13.44 -10.41 -26.85
N THR A 16 -13.57 -11.46 -26.02
CA THR A 16 -13.39 -11.40 -24.56
C THR A 16 -11.93 -11.03 -24.21
N ALA A 17 -10.96 -11.63 -24.87
CA ALA A 17 -9.56 -11.31 -24.69
C ALA A 17 -9.22 -9.85 -25.05
N ARG A 18 -9.85 -9.31 -26.12
CA ARG A 18 -9.69 -7.90 -26.51
C ARG A 18 -10.35 -6.96 -25.48
N ALA A 19 -11.53 -7.30 -24.98
CA ALA A 19 -12.22 -6.51 -23.96
C ALA A 19 -11.40 -6.45 -22.66
N LEU A 20 -10.82 -7.56 -22.21
CA LEU A 20 -9.94 -7.60 -21.04
C LEU A 20 -8.69 -6.71 -21.23
N ARG A 21 -8.00 -6.82 -22.38
CA ARG A 21 -6.84 -5.95 -22.66
C ARG A 21 -7.20 -4.46 -22.67
N THR A 22 -8.36 -4.10 -23.22
CA THR A 22 -8.82 -2.70 -23.20
C THR A 22 -9.11 -2.23 -21.78
N ARG A 23 -9.74 -3.07 -20.96
CA ARG A 23 -10.01 -2.75 -19.55
C ARG A 23 -8.71 -2.54 -18.76
N GLU A 24 -7.72 -3.40 -18.95
CA GLU A 24 -6.40 -3.28 -18.34
C GLU A 24 -5.68 -1.99 -18.79
N ALA A 25 -5.69 -1.69 -20.07
CA ALA A 25 -5.09 -0.47 -20.61
C ALA A 25 -5.70 0.81 -20.01
N ILE A 26 -7.00 0.83 -19.73
CA ILE A 26 -7.68 1.95 -19.06
C ILE A 26 -7.22 2.08 -17.60
N VAL A 27 -7.09 0.97 -16.87
CA VAL A 27 -6.58 0.95 -15.49
C VAL A 27 -5.12 1.45 -15.46
N ASP A 28 -4.27 0.91 -16.34
CA ASP A 28 -2.85 1.31 -16.42
C ASP A 28 -2.69 2.78 -16.79
N ALA A 29 -3.52 3.29 -17.69
CA ALA A 29 -3.55 4.72 -18.06
C ALA A 29 -3.94 5.60 -16.86
N CYS A 30 -4.88 5.17 -16.04
CA CYS A 30 -5.29 5.89 -14.84
C CYS A 30 -4.14 5.93 -13.82
N ILE A 31 -3.48 4.81 -13.57
CA ILE A 31 -2.31 4.71 -12.68
C ILE A 31 -1.20 5.64 -13.16
N ALA A 32 -0.84 5.57 -14.45
CA ALA A 32 0.21 6.41 -15.03
C ALA A 32 -0.08 7.91 -14.87
N LEU A 33 -1.32 8.34 -15.04
CA LEU A 33 -1.72 9.74 -14.82
C LEU A 33 -1.55 10.15 -13.35
N VAL A 34 -1.89 9.27 -12.42
CA VAL A 34 -1.71 9.52 -10.97
C VAL A 34 -0.23 9.62 -10.62
N ASP A 35 0.60 8.74 -11.17
CA ASP A 35 2.06 8.75 -10.97
C ASP A 35 2.70 10.04 -11.53
N GLU A 36 2.12 10.62 -12.58
CA GLU A 36 2.49 11.93 -13.14
C GLU A 36 1.95 13.12 -12.32
N GLY A 37 1.27 12.86 -11.19
CA GLY A 37 0.75 13.90 -10.29
C GLY A 37 -0.66 14.39 -10.61
N VAL A 38 -1.39 13.73 -11.51
CA VAL A 38 -2.79 14.06 -11.80
C VAL A 38 -3.69 13.43 -10.74
N LEU A 39 -3.97 14.17 -9.67
CA LEU A 39 -4.75 13.66 -8.53
C LEU A 39 -6.23 13.37 -8.84
N LYS A 40 -6.78 13.98 -9.90
CA LYS A 40 -8.16 13.78 -10.36
C LYS A 40 -8.16 13.48 -11.87
N PRO A 41 -7.79 12.28 -12.31
CA PRO A 41 -7.85 11.91 -13.72
C PRO A 41 -9.28 11.99 -14.23
N THR A 42 -9.50 12.64 -15.37
CA THR A 42 -10.81 12.73 -16.03
C THR A 42 -10.95 11.69 -17.13
N ALA A 43 -12.16 11.26 -17.45
CA ALA A 43 -12.42 10.27 -18.49
C ALA A 43 -11.77 10.63 -19.85
N PRO A 44 -11.78 11.89 -20.33
CA PRO A 44 -11.06 12.26 -21.55
C PRO A 44 -9.55 12.03 -21.46
N ARG A 45 -8.90 12.40 -20.36
CA ARG A 45 -7.44 12.20 -20.17
C ARG A 45 -7.07 10.71 -20.07
N ILE A 46 -7.90 9.94 -19.37
CA ILE A 46 -7.71 8.48 -19.27
C ILE A 46 -7.88 7.83 -20.65
N ALA A 47 -8.92 8.19 -21.41
CA ALA A 47 -9.17 7.69 -22.74
C ALA A 47 -8.02 8.00 -23.71
N GLU A 48 -7.55 9.24 -23.72
CA GLU A 48 -6.40 9.69 -24.52
C GLU A 48 -5.15 8.87 -24.20
N ARG A 49 -4.84 8.71 -22.91
CA ARG A 49 -3.67 7.96 -22.44
C ARG A 49 -3.76 6.47 -22.77
N ALA A 50 -4.97 5.88 -22.68
CA ALA A 50 -5.21 4.47 -23.00
C ALA A 50 -5.33 4.18 -24.49
N GLY A 51 -5.35 5.23 -25.37
CA GLY A 51 -5.54 5.08 -26.80
C GLY A 51 -6.95 4.59 -27.17
N VAL A 52 -7.97 4.96 -26.39
CA VAL A 52 -9.36 4.56 -26.61
C VAL A 52 -10.30 5.77 -26.66
N SER A 53 -11.56 5.57 -27.05
CA SER A 53 -12.56 6.63 -26.95
C SER A 53 -13.09 6.77 -25.51
N VAL A 54 -13.58 7.97 -25.14
CA VAL A 54 -14.28 8.19 -23.85
C VAL A 54 -15.48 7.25 -23.73
N ARG A 55 -16.20 6.98 -24.83
CA ARG A 55 -17.29 5.99 -24.86
C ARG A 55 -16.78 4.59 -24.46
N SER A 56 -15.59 4.21 -24.89
CA SER A 56 -14.99 2.92 -24.54
C SER A 56 -14.69 2.84 -23.05
N VAL A 57 -14.25 3.92 -22.40
CA VAL A 57 -14.06 3.95 -20.93
C VAL A 57 -15.37 3.59 -20.23
N PHE A 58 -16.48 4.25 -20.59
CA PHE A 58 -17.80 4.00 -19.99
C PHE A 58 -18.50 2.69 -20.48
N GLN A 59 -17.96 2.03 -21.50
CA GLN A 59 -18.37 0.65 -21.85
C GLN A 59 -17.72 -0.41 -20.95
N HIS A 60 -16.57 -0.11 -20.35
CA HIS A 60 -15.81 -1.00 -19.48
C HIS A 60 -15.98 -0.70 -17.99
N PHE A 61 -16.39 0.52 -17.64
CA PHE A 61 -16.62 0.99 -16.29
C PHE A 61 -17.90 1.84 -16.27
N ASP A 62 -18.85 1.50 -15.39
CA ASP A 62 -20.12 2.21 -15.29
C ASP A 62 -19.91 3.69 -14.93
N ASP A 63 -18.90 3.96 -14.13
CA ASP A 63 -18.44 5.30 -13.73
C ASP A 63 -16.94 5.32 -13.41
N LEU A 64 -16.42 6.52 -13.10
CA LEU A 64 -15.01 6.68 -12.69
C LEU A 64 -14.74 6.13 -11.28
N GLU A 65 -15.74 6.02 -10.42
CA GLU A 65 -15.59 5.46 -9.07
C GLU A 65 -15.26 3.97 -9.14
N THR A 66 -15.98 3.22 -9.98
CA THR A 66 -15.70 1.81 -10.29
C THR A 66 -14.29 1.62 -10.87
N LEU A 67 -13.85 2.53 -11.74
CA LEU A 67 -12.49 2.51 -12.27
C LEU A 67 -11.46 2.76 -11.15
N PHE A 68 -11.67 3.78 -10.31
CA PHE A 68 -10.76 4.09 -9.20
C PHE A 68 -10.70 2.97 -8.15
N ALA A 69 -11.82 2.28 -7.90
CA ALA A 69 -11.85 1.10 -7.04
C ALA A 69 -10.95 -0.03 -7.59
N MET A 70 -11.00 -0.28 -8.90
CA MET A 70 -10.14 -1.28 -9.55
C MET A 70 -8.66 -0.86 -9.57
N VAL A 71 -8.37 0.42 -9.80
CA VAL A 71 -7.01 0.98 -9.67
C VAL A 71 -6.48 0.72 -8.26
N ALA A 72 -7.27 1.02 -7.23
CA ALA A 72 -6.88 0.80 -5.84
C ALA A 72 -6.61 -0.69 -5.53
N GLU A 73 -7.43 -1.61 -6.06
CA GLU A 73 -7.22 -3.05 -5.91
C GLU A 73 -5.91 -3.51 -6.56
N ARG A 74 -5.63 -3.09 -7.80
CA ARG A 74 -4.37 -3.41 -8.50
C ARG A 74 -3.16 -2.92 -7.73
N VAL A 75 -3.21 -1.69 -7.23
CA VAL A 75 -2.15 -1.03 -6.48
C VAL A 75 -1.91 -1.74 -5.14
N VAL A 76 -2.95 -2.12 -4.40
CA VAL A 76 -2.81 -2.89 -3.15
C VAL A 76 -2.11 -4.22 -3.40
N ASN A 77 -2.50 -4.96 -4.45
CA ASN A 77 -1.87 -6.22 -4.81
C ASN A 77 -0.39 -6.04 -5.19
N GLN A 78 -0.08 -4.98 -5.94
CA GLN A 78 1.30 -4.65 -6.31
C GLN A 78 2.16 -4.32 -5.08
N PHE A 79 1.66 -3.48 -4.18
CA PHE A 79 2.39 -3.09 -2.98
C PHE A 79 2.51 -4.22 -1.96
N GLY A 80 1.50 -5.09 -1.83
CA GLY A 80 1.60 -6.30 -1.01
C GLY A 80 2.76 -7.21 -1.44
N SER A 81 3.04 -7.29 -2.74
CA SER A 81 4.16 -8.08 -3.28
C SER A 81 5.54 -7.44 -3.06
N MET A 82 5.62 -6.17 -2.66
CA MET A 82 6.88 -5.49 -2.33
C MET A 82 7.38 -5.79 -0.91
N LEU A 83 6.49 -6.25 -0.03
CA LEU A 83 6.85 -6.58 1.34
C LEU A 83 7.41 -7.99 1.41
N THR A 84 8.61 -8.12 1.97
CA THR A 84 9.28 -9.38 2.21
C THR A 84 9.22 -9.71 3.70
N PRO A 85 8.84 -10.94 4.11
CA PRO A 85 8.88 -11.31 5.52
C PRO A 85 10.28 -11.06 6.11
N ILE A 86 10.34 -10.31 7.20
CA ILE A 86 11.59 -10.04 7.91
C ILE A 86 11.88 -11.24 8.81
N ASP A 87 13.09 -11.77 8.70
CA ASP A 87 13.54 -12.91 9.50
C ASP A 87 13.49 -12.56 11.01
N PRO A 88 12.66 -13.28 11.81
CA PRO A 88 12.54 -13.03 13.24
C PRO A 88 13.82 -13.35 14.03
N THR A 89 14.77 -14.12 13.48
CA THR A 89 16.04 -14.45 14.14
C THR A 89 17.08 -13.32 14.09
N LEU A 90 16.82 -12.27 13.31
CA LEU A 90 17.65 -11.07 13.30
C LEU A 90 17.57 -10.34 14.64
N THR A 91 18.66 -9.65 15.00
CA THR A 91 18.63 -8.75 16.15
C THR A 91 17.59 -7.64 15.96
N ARG A 92 17.12 -7.05 17.05
CA ARG A 92 16.16 -5.93 17.01
C ARG A 92 16.64 -4.80 16.09
N ASP A 93 17.91 -4.42 16.16
CA ASP A 93 18.46 -3.35 15.33
C ASP A 93 18.48 -3.72 13.85
N GLU A 94 18.81 -4.94 13.51
CA GLU A 94 18.76 -5.43 12.12
C GLU A 94 17.32 -5.45 11.60
N ARG A 95 16.34 -5.88 12.42
CA ARG A 95 14.92 -5.86 12.06
C ARG A 95 14.43 -4.42 11.83
N ILE A 96 14.82 -3.45 12.68
CA ILE A 96 14.49 -2.04 12.51
C ILE A 96 15.06 -1.49 11.20
N GLU A 97 16.33 -1.73 10.90
CA GLU A 97 16.95 -1.23 9.66
C GLU A 97 16.32 -1.85 8.42
N ARG A 98 16.05 -3.15 8.44
CA ARG A 98 15.38 -3.86 7.35
C ARG A 98 13.98 -3.31 7.13
N PHE A 99 13.19 -3.22 8.19
CA PHE A 99 11.84 -2.66 8.16
C PHE A 99 11.83 -1.22 7.62
N ALA A 100 12.71 -0.36 8.12
CA ALA A 100 12.78 1.04 7.67
C ALA A 100 13.14 1.17 6.19
N SER A 101 14.01 0.27 5.68
CA SER A 101 14.39 0.23 4.26
C SER A 101 13.22 -0.22 3.38
N GLU A 102 12.52 -1.28 3.75
CA GLU A 102 11.35 -1.79 3.00
C GLU A 102 10.18 -0.80 3.08
N ARG A 103 9.94 -0.22 4.25
CA ARG A 103 8.92 0.81 4.45
C ARG A 103 9.20 2.06 3.62
N ARG A 104 10.46 2.50 3.49
CA ARG A 104 10.84 3.58 2.57
C ARG A 104 10.44 3.27 1.13
N ALA A 105 10.83 2.10 0.63
CA ALA A 105 10.54 1.71 -0.74
C ALA A 105 9.01 1.67 -1.00
N LEU A 106 8.26 1.10 -0.08
CA LEU A 106 6.80 1.04 -0.14
C LEU A 106 6.17 2.44 -0.12
N LEU A 107 6.55 3.30 0.84
CA LEU A 107 5.94 4.63 1.02
C LEU A 107 6.26 5.57 -0.14
N GLU A 108 7.45 5.51 -0.72
CA GLU A 108 7.78 6.27 -1.94
C GLU A 108 6.91 5.79 -3.12
N ALA A 109 6.82 4.47 -3.34
CA ALA A 109 6.05 3.91 -4.43
C ALA A 109 4.53 4.20 -4.31
N MET A 110 3.97 4.17 -3.10
CA MET A 110 2.54 4.37 -2.90
C MET A 110 2.11 5.85 -2.78
N THR A 111 3.04 6.78 -2.61
CA THR A 111 2.72 8.20 -2.35
C THR A 111 1.85 8.83 -3.43
N PRO A 112 2.06 8.67 -4.75
CA PRO A 112 1.19 9.25 -5.76
C PRO A 112 -0.27 8.80 -5.60
N ILE A 113 -0.49 7.50 -5.45
CA ILE A 113 -1.83 6.94 -5.32
C ILE A 113 -2.49 7.31 -3.99
N ARG A 114 -1.72 7.40 -2.90
CA ARG A 114 -2.21 7.84 -1.59
C ARG A 114 -2.67 9.30 -1.62
N ARG A 115 -1.94 10.18 -2.32
CA ARG A 115 -2.35 11.58 -2.55
C ARG A 115 -3.65 11.65 -3.34
N ALA A 116 -3.79 10.89 -4.43
CA ALA A 116 -5.02 10.83 -5.19
C ALA A 116 -6.18 10.26 -4.36
N ALA A 117 -5.95 9.17 -3.62
CA ALA A 117 -6.95 8.58 -2.74
C ALA A 117 -7.41 9.56 -1.65
N ALA A 118 -6.51 10.35 -1.04
CA ALA A 118 -6.86 11.34 -0.03
C ALA A 118 -7.82 12.41 -0.54
N VAL A 119 -7.77 12.74 -1.84
CA VAL A 119 -8.68 13.70 -2.48
C VAL A 119 -10.07 13.10 -2.70
N HIS A 120 -10.16 11.80 -2.95
CA HIS A 120 -11.42 11.11 -3.26
C HIS A 120 -12.08 10.46 -2.02
N ALA A 121 -11.30 10.06 -1.03
CA ALA A 121 -11.78 9.37 0.17
C ALA A 121 -12.94 10.05 0.90
N PRO A 122 -13.00 11.39 1.07
CA PRO A 122 -14.11 12.04 1.73
C PRO A 122 -15.47 11.83 1.06
N PHE A 123 -15.47 11.40 -0.21
CA PHE A 123 -16.66 11.26 -1.04
C PHE A 123 -16.92 9.79 -1.47
N SER A 124 -16.05 8.85 -1.11
CA SER A 124 -16.16 7.45 -1.49
C SER A 124 -15.91 6.51 -0.31
N PRO A 125 -16.99 5.90 0.23
CA PRO A 125 -16.87 4.88 1.28
C PRO A 125 -16.00 3.69 0.87
N GLU A 126 -15.98 3.34 -0.43
CA GLU A 126 -15.15 2.25 -0.94
C GLU A 126 -13.66 2.58 -0.85
N ILE A 127 -13.28 3.80 -1.22
CA ILE A 127 -11.88 4.25 -1.09
C ILE A 127 -11.48 4.30 0.38
N GLN A 128 -12.36 4.79 1.26
CA GLN A 128 -12.11 4.78 2.71
C GLN A 128 -11.88 3.37 3.24
N ALA A 129 -12.74 2.41 2.88
CA ALA A 129 -12.62 1.03 3.31
C ALA A 129 -11.29 0.40 2.84
N ARG A 130 -10.85 0.69 1.61
CA ARG A 130 -9.58 0.21 1.07
C ARG A 130 -8.36 0.84 1.77
N LEU A 131 -8.44 2.13 2.09
CA LEU A 131 -7.40 2.81 2.86
C LEU A 131 -7.29 2.22 4.26
N GLN A 132 -8.42 1.90 4.90
CA GLN A 132 -8.44 1.25 6.21
C GLN A 132 -7.85 -0.18 6.13
N ALA A 133 -8.27 -0.98 5.16
CA ALA A 133 -7.73 -2.33 4.97
C ALA A 133 -6.20 -2.31 4.73
N GLY A 134 -5.70 -1.34 3.95
CA GLY A 134 -4.26 -1.15 3.76
C GLY A 134 -3.54 -0.75 5.04
N HIS A 135 -4.14 0.11 5.86
CA HIS A 135 -3.61 0.46 7.17
C HIS A 135 -3.56 -0.75 8.10
N ASP A 136 -4.65 -1.52 8.20
CA ASP A 136 -4.73 -2.71 9.05
C ASP A 136 -3.67 -3.76 8.66
N PHE A 137 -3.45 -3.94 7.37
CA PHE A 137 -2.42 -4.83 6.83
C PHE A 137 -1.01 -4.39 7.27
N LEU A 138 -0.68 -3.10 7.13
CA LEU A 138 0.64 -2.56 7.53
C LEU A 138 0.83 -2.55 9.05
N ARG A 139 -0.25 -2.40 9.81
CA ARG A 139 -0.23 -2.52 11.28
C ARG A 139 0.02 -3.97 11.72
N ALA A 140 -0.59 -4.94 11.04
CA ALA A 140 -0.35 -6.36 11.30
C ALA A 140 1.11 -6.77 11.01
N GLU A 141 1.73 -6.18 9.98
CA GLU A 141 3.16 -6.36 9.71
C GLU A 141 4.02 -5.87 10.87
N LEU A 142 3.77 -4.66 11.40
CA LEU A 142 4.46 -4.14 12.60
C LEU A 142 4.33 -5.09 13.78
N THR A 143 3.11 -5.60 14.04
CA THR A 143 2.85 -6.57 15.10
C THR A 143 3.69 -7.83 14.92
N THR A 144 3.86 -8.29 13.70
CA THR A 144 4.65 -9.49 13.39
C THR A 144 6.15 -9.25 13.56
N VAL A 145 6.66 -8.14 13.01
CA VAL A 145 8.10 -7.80 13.04
C VAL A 145 8.61 -7.53 14.45
N PHE A 146 7.77 -6.90 15.28
CA PHE A 146 8.12 -6.50 16.65
C PHE A 146 7.38 -7.28 17.73
N ALA A 147 6.95 -8.52 17.42
CA ALA A 147 6.19 -9.37 18.33
C ALA A 147 6.92 -9.62 19.67
N GLU A 148 8.24 -9.83 19.64
CA GLU A 148 9.06 -10.04 20.82
C GLU A 148 9.04 -8.84 21.76
N GLU A 149 9.24 -7.63 21.21
CA GLU A 149 9.25 -6.39 21.99
C GLU A 149 7.85 -6.08 22.54
N LEU A 150 6.82 -6.27 21.73
CA LEU A 150 5.43 -6.10 22.18
C LEU A 150 5.09 -7.05 23.33
N ALA A 151 5.62 -8.28 23.33
CA ALA A 151 5.38 -9.24 24.41
C ALA A 151 6.12 -8.88 25.72
N THR A 152 7.09 -7.98 25.72
CA THR A 152 7.82 -7.56 26.93
C THR A 152 7.08 -6.53 27.77
N VAL A 153 6.08 -5.85 27.19
CA VAL A 153 5.28 -4.83 27.91
C VAL A 153 3.96 -5.42 28.43
N PRO A 154 3.40 -4.85 29.52
CA PRO A 154 2.07 -5.23 30.00
C PRO A 154 1.02 -5.09 28.89
N ALA A 155 0.03 -5.97 28.89
CA ALA A 155 -1.05 -5.98 27.89
C ALA A 155 -1.75 -4.61 27.73
N THR A 156 -1.84 -3.84 28.80
CA THR A 156 -2.41 -2.47 28.81
C THR A 156 -1.56 -1.45 28.06
N GLU A 157 -0.28 -1.73 27.86
CA GLU A 157 0.67 -0.82 27.18
C GLU A 157 1.01 -1.28 25.75
N GLN A 158 0.73 -2.55 25.44
CA GLN A 158 1.03 -3.10 24.10
C GLN A 158 0.38 -2.33 22.98
N GLU A 159 -0.89 -1.94 23.14
CA GLU A 159 -1.64 -1.19 22.14
C GLU A 159 -1.07 0.22 21.96
N GLN A 160 -0.70 0.89 23.06
CA GLN A 160 -0.09 2.23 23.00
C GLN A 160 1.29 2.20 22.30
N LEU A 161 2.07 1.15 22.57
CA LEU A 161 3.34 0.96 21.87
C LEU A 161 3.11 0.70 20.38
N LEU A 162 2.19 -0.20 20.05
CA LEU A 162 1.86 -0.49 18.65
C LEU A 162 1.35 0.76 17.93
N ASP A 163 0.52 1.59 18.56
CA ASP A 163 0.09 2.88 18.02
C ASP A 163 1.27 3.82 17.76
N THR A 164 2.24 3.85 18.68
CA THR A 164 3.45 4.68 18.52
C THR A 164 4.29 4.24 17.32
N LEU A 165 4.48 2.92 17.15
CA LEU A 165 5.19 2.35 16.01
C LEU A 165 4.45 2.60 14.70
N ASP A 166 3.12 2.45 14.71
CA ASP A 166 2.26 2.66 13.55
C ASP A 166 2.26 4.12 13.09
N ILE A 167 2.11 5.08 14.01
CA ILE A 167 2.23 6.52 13.70
C ILE A 167 3.60 6.83 13.10
N ALA A 168 4.68 6.29 13.69
CA ALA A 168 6.04 6.52 13.18
C ALA A 168 6.21 5.97 11.75
N ALA A 169 5.62 4.80 11.45
CA ALA A 169 5.73 4.12 10.17
C ALA A 169 4.63 4.49 9.15
N SER A 170 3.71 5.42 9.52
CA SER A 170 2.56 5.80 8.70
C SER A 170 2.96 6.61 7.47
N TRP A 171 2.11 6.51 6.42
CA TRP A 171 2.22 7.39 5.26
C TRP A 171 2.09 8.87 5.63
N SER A 172 1.26 9.23 6.59
CA SER A 172 1.07 10.62 7.02
C SER A 172 2.36 11.23 7.60
N THR A 173 3.07 10.45 8.42
CA THR A 173 4.39 10.86 8.95
C THR A 173 5.40 10.99 7.81
N TRP A 174 5.43 10.01 6.90
CA TRP A 174 6.30 10.04 5.71
C TRP A 174 6.03 11.27 4.86
N GLU A 175 4.77 11.52 4.50
CA GLU A 175 4.36 12.67 3.68
C GLU A 175 4.74 14.01 4.33
N THR A 176 4.58 14.12 5.65
CA THR A 176 5.02 15.32 6.40
C THR A 176 6.53 15.53 6.30
N LEU A 177 7.32 14.48 6.51
CA LEU A 177 8.77 14.56 6.41
C LEU A 177 9.22 14.91 4.97
N ARG A 178 8.61 14.32 3.95
CA ARG A 178 8.96 14.54 2.56
C ARG A 178 8.52 15.90 2.04
N THR A 179 7.28 16.30 2.31
CA THR A 179 6.63 17.46 1.68
C THR A 179 6.77 18.73 2.52
N VAL A 180 6.49 18.64 3.82
CA VAL A 180 6.55 19.82 4.71
C VAL A 180 7.98 20.10 5.16
N ASN A 181 8.69 19.06 5.58
CA ASN A 181 10.04 19.20 6.11
C ASN A 181 11.15 19.09 5.03
N GLY A 182 10.80 18.77 3.78
CA GLY A 182 11.73 18.72 2.64
C GLY A 182 12.83 17.68 2.78
N ARG A 183 12.62 16.60 3.53
CA ARG A 183 13.64 15.57 3.77
C ARG A 183 13.78 14.64 2.57
N SER A 184 15.03 14.17 2.31
CA SER A 184 15.26 13.11 1.32
C SER A 184 14.69 11.76 1.80
N PRO A 185 14.40 10.80 0.89
CA PRO A 185 13.96 9.46 1.27
C PRO A 185 14.90 8.78 2.28
N GLU A 186 16.21 8.94 2.12
CA GLU A 186 17.23 8.36 3.01
C GLU A 186 17.19 9.01 4.40
N ALA A 187 16.99 10.33 4.47
CA ALA A 187 16.84 11.04 5.74
C ALA A 187 15.54 10.63 6.45
N CYS A 188 14.45 10.39 5.71
CA CYS A 188 13.19 9.88 6.25
C CYS A 188 13.34 8.46 6.79
N GLN A 189 14.04 7.57 6.05
CA GLN A 189 14.36 6.22 6.52
C GLN A 189 15.14 6.24 7.83
N ALA A 190 16.20 7.05 7.91
CA ALA A 190 17.01 7.18 9.12
C ALA A 190 16.20 7.72 10.31
N LEU A 191 15.30 8.67 10.07
CA LEU A 191 14.37 9.18 11.09
C LEU A 191 13.36 8.12 11.55
N LEU A 192 12.78 7.36 10.63
CA LEU A 192 11.90 6.25 10.95
C LEU A 192 12.60 5.21 11.82
N ALA A 193 13.79 4.74 11.41
CA ALA A 193 14.58 3.80 12.20
C ALA A 193 14.87 4.33 13.61
N ARG A 194 15.21 5.63 13.73
CA ARG A 194 15.43 6.27 15.00
C ARG A 194 14.16 6.35 15.87
N MET A 195 13.00 6.69 15.29
CA MET A 195 11.72 6.73 16.02
C MET A 195 11.34 5.35 16.55
N LEU A 196 11.46 4.32 15.72
CA LEU A 196 11.21 2.93 16.13
C LEU A 196 12.16 2.51 17.26
N ARG A 197 13.46 2.78 17.13
CA ARG A 197 14.46 2.48 18.15
C ARG A 197 14.12 3.16 19.48
N THR A 198 13.75 4.43 19.44
CA THR A 198 13.40 5.20 20.65
C THR A 198 12.15 4.66 21.33
N ALA A 199 11.13 4.30 20.56
CA ALA A 199 9.89 3.72 21.08
C ALA A 199 10.14 2.35 21.75
N LEU A 200 10.96 1.51 21.11
CA LEU A 200 11.25 0.16 21.60
C LEU A 200 12.25 0.13 22.79
N VAL A 201 13.17 1.11 22.90
CA VAL A 201 14.10 1.21 24.06
C VAL A 201 13.44 1.84 25.28
N GLY A 202 12.46 2.75 25.08
CA GLY A 202 11.72 3.37 26.17
C GLY A 202 11.02 2.36 27.10
N ILE A 203 10.77 1.14 26.62
CA ILE A 203 10.16 0.05 27.34
C ILE A 203 11.11 -0.54 28.40
N GLU A 204 12.41 -0.70 28.06
CA GLU A 204 13.41 -1.28 28.98
C GLU A 204 13.64 -0.38 30.20
N ALA A 205 13.49 0.94 30.03
CA ALA A 205 13.66 1.92 31.10
C ALA A 205 12.44 2.03 32.03
N ALA A 206 11.24 1.60 31.57
CA ALA A 206 9.99 1.68 32.32
C ALA A 206 9.71 0.40 33.13
N SER A 207 10.44 -0.70 32.90
CA SER A 207 10.29 -1.95 33.64
C SER A 207 11.01 -1.82 34.98
N PRO A 208 10.32 -1.74 36.16
CA PRO A 208 11.00 -1.69 37.43
C PRO A 208 11.78 -2.98 37.62
N ALA A 209 13.06 -2.85 37.97
CA ALA A 209 13.91 -3.96 38.37
C ALA A 209 13.18 -4.79 39.44
N ARG A 210 12.93 -6.07 39.17
CA ARG A 210 12.42 -7.03 40.14
C ARG A 210 13.48 -7.40 41.14
#